data_5a5fb1b2511ced1a5d1bad6e9dba001f
#
_entry.id   5a5fb1b2511ced1a5d1bad6e9dba001f
#
_cell.length_a   1.000
_cell.length_b   1.000
_cell.length_c   1.000
_cell.angle_alpha   90.00
_cell.angle_beta   90.00
_cell.angle_gamma   90.00
#
_symmetry.space_group_name_H-M   'P 1'
#
loop_
_entity.id
_entity.type
_entity.pdbx_description
1 polymer ?
#
loop_
_entity_poly.entity_id
_entity_poly.type
_entity_poly.pdbx_seq_one_letter_code
_entity_poly.pdbx_strand_id
1 'polypeptide(L)'
;MHILYNIAGLYRPAGMERVLTDKANWLVSHGYQVTILTTEQKGRPNAFQLDERVQTRALAIGYEDNNGSSLADKLLHYPGKQRRHRKALEKALMELKPDIAVSMFCNEVNLLPKIKDGSRKVLEVHFSRFKRLQYGRKGLWALTDRFRSRQDIRLVKKYSRFVVLTEEDKTYWGDTGNIRVIPNPVHFEPAAPAPLDTKTVIAVGRYSHQKGLERLISAWAMVKKNGWRLWLVGDGENREQLENQIKTTGLQDSVRLGRVESDMASIYMGASIVALSSRYEGLPMVLLEAQAFGVPVVSFDCKCGPREIVKDGQTGILVPEGDIDALAGALERLIENDALRKEMGRNAFRNAEKWRTDAIMEKWTKLFSEIL
;
A
#
# COMPACT_ATOMS: atom_id res chain seq x y z
N MET A 1 23.21 -15.17 1.43
CA MET A 1 23.02 -13.76 1.04
C MET A 1 22.39 -13.00 2.18
N HIS A 2 22.97 -11.85 2.57
CA HIS A 2 22.49 -11.00 3.65
C HIS A 2 21.80 -9.75 3.07
N ILE A 3 20.51 -9.58 3.36
CA ILE A 3 19.68 -8.49 2.89
C ILE A 3 19.32 -7.59 4.07
N LEU A 4 19.59 -6.29 3.95
CA LEU A 4 19.31 -5.31 4.98
C LEU A 4 18.24 -4.34 4.49
N TYR A 5 17.15 -4.20 5.24
CA TYR A 5 16.06 -3.26 4.98
C TYR A 5 16.12 -2.05 5.91
N ASN A 6 15.75 -0.89 5.38
CA ASN A 6 15.62 0.36 6.14
C ASN A 6 14.19 0.85 6.10
N ILE A 7 13.57 1.01 7.28
CA ILE A 7 12.20 1.50 7.46
C ILE A 7 12.11 2.43 8.67
N ALA A 8 11.07 3.25 8.75
CA ALA A 8 10.86 4.09 9.92
C ALA A 8 10.62 3.26 11.19
N GLY A 9 9.78 2.26 11.14
CA GLY A 9 9.50 1.32 12.22
C GLY A 9 8.50 0.26 11.78
N LEU A 10 8.34 -0.80 12.58
CA LEU A 10 7.43 -1.93 12.34
C LEU A 10 6.20 -1.91 13.27
N TYR A 11 6.01 -0.84 14.05
CA TYR A 11 4.97 -0.73 15.07
C TYR A 11 3.60 -0.27 14.54
N ARG A 12 3.51 0.18 13.29
CA ARG A 12 2.25 0.63 12.68
C ARG A 12 1.55 -0.52 11.95
N PRO A 13 0.24 -0.71 12.15
CA PRO A 13 -0.51 -1.71 11.37
C PRO A 13 -0.87 -1.15 9.99
N ALA A 14 0.14 -0.91 9.14
CA ALA A 14 -0.03 -0.35 7.81
C ALA A 14 0.57 -1.25 6.72
N GLY A 15 0.21 -0.99 5.45
CA GLY A 15 0.54 -1.87 4.33
C GLY A 15 2.04 -2.06 4.08
N MET A 16 2.85 -1.01 4.26
CA MET A 16 4.30 -1.11 4.03
C MET A 16 4.98 -1.98 5.09
N GLU A 17 4.58 -1.84 6.35
CA GLU A 17 5.07 -2.65 7.47
C GLU A 17 4.64 -4.13 7.31
N ARG A 18 3.41 -4.38 6.87
CA ARG A 18 2.93 -5.73 6.56
C ARG A 18 3.76 -6.37 5.46
N VAL A 19 3.88 -5.69 4.31
CA VAL A 19 4.63 -6.20 3.16
C VAL A 19 6.09 -6.49 3.53
N LEU A 20 6.75 -5.61 4.29
CA LEU A 20 8.12 -5.86 4.72
C LEU A 20 8.21 -7.06 5.66
N THR A 21 7.28 -7.20 6.61
CA THR A 21 7.24 -8.36 7.53
C THR A 21 7.09 -9.66 6.76
N ASP A 22 6.12 -9.74 5.83
CA ASP A 22 5.87 -10.94 5.03
C ASP A 22 7.10 -11.30 4.15
N LYS A 23 7.72 -10.31 3.51
CA LYS A 23 8.95 -10.49 2.73
C LYS A 23 10.11 -10.97 3.60
N ALA A 24 10.33 -10.37 4.77
CA ALA A 24 11.40 -10.74 5.67
C ALA A 24 11.22 -12.17 6.19
N ASN A 25 10.01 -12.54 6.60
CA ASN A 25 9.68 -13.89 7.06
C ASN A 25 9.90 -14.92 5.95
N TRP A 26 9.46 -14.63 4.72
CA TRP A 26 9.68 -15.49 3.56
C TRP A 26 11.18 -15.67 3.27
N LEU A 27 11.94 -14.58 3.26
CA LEU A 27 13.38 -14.63 2.98
C LEU A 27 14.14 -15.51 3.99
N VAL A 28 13.88 -15.36 5.29
CA VAL A 28 14.57 -16.19 6.30
C VAL A 28 14.15 -17.64 6.23
N SER A 29 12.90 -17.94 5.86
CA SER A 29 12.44 -19.33 5.65
C SER A 29 13.11 -20.00 4.43
N HIS A 30 13.63 -19.20 3.49
CA HIS A 30 14.36 -19.65 2.30
C HIS A 30 15.87 -19.50 2.40
N GLY A 31 16.42 -19.39 3.64
CA GLY A 31 17.86 -19.43 3.92
C GLY A 31 18.59 -18.10 3.70
N TYR A 32 17.89 -16.99 3.53
CA TYR A 32 18.51 -15.67 3.50
C TYR A 32 18.72 -15.15 4.91
N GLN A 33 19.78 -14.38 5.12
CA GLN A 33 19.94 -13.59 6.33
C GLN A 33 19.24 -12.24 6.13
N VAL A 34 18.41 -11.83 7.07
CA VAL A 34 17.66 -10.56 6.98
C VAL A 34 17.89 -9.73 8.22
N THR A 35 18.24 -8.45 8.02
CA THR A 35 18.31 -7.44 9.07
C THR A 35 17.42 -6.26 8.73
N ILE A 36 16.62 -5.78 9.69
CA ILE A 36 15.78 -4.59 9.52
C ILE A 36 16.31 -3.48 10.44
N LEU A 37 16.73 -2.36 9.83
CA LEU A 37 17.10 -1.15 10.56
C LEU A 37 15.88 -0.24 10.68
N THR A 38 15.61 0.25 11.90
CA THR A 38 14.51 1.16 12.20
C THR A 38 15.00 2.47 12.79
N THR A 39 14.38 3.60 12.43
CA THR A 39 14.72 4.93 12.97
C THR A 39 13.80 5.37 14.11
N GLU A 40 12.56 4.84 14.15
CA GLU A 40 11.47 5.30 15.01
C GLU A 40 10.84 4.21 15.88
N GLN A 41 11.44 3.01 16.00
CA GLN A 41 10.82 1.90 16.76
C GLN A 41 10.58 2.23 18.24
N LYS A 42 11.58 2.83 18.91
CA LYS A 42 11.48 3.31 20.30
C LYS A 42 10.93 2.29 21.31
N GLY A 43 11.32 1.01 21.17
CA GLY A 43 10.86 -0.07 22.03
C GLY A 43 9.40 -0.49 21.84
N ARG A 44 8.68 0.09 20.89
CA ARG A 44 7.29 -0.32 20.59
C ARG A 44 7.28 -1.72 19.98
N PRO A 45 6.27 -2.55 20.28
CA PRO A 45 6.13 -3.88 19.67
C PRO A 45 5.90 -3.78 18.16
N ASN A 46 6.25 -4.82 17.43
CA ASN A 46 5.92 -4.93 16.02
C ASN A 46 4.40 -5.11 15.85
N ALA A 47 3.83 -4.45 14.85
CA ALA A 47 2.39 -4.59 14.54
C ALA A 47 2.04 -5.96 13.96
N PHE A 48 3.01 -6.62 13.32
CA PHE A 48 2.84 -7.93 12.70
C PHE A 48 3.91 -8.89 13.23
N GLN A 49 3.59 -10.17 13.26
CA GLN A 49 4.49 -11.20 13.75
C GLN A 49 5.70 -11.33 12.81
N LEU A 50 6.88 -11.08 13.37
CA LEU A 50 8.15 -11.22 12.69
C LEU A 50 8.81 -12.54 13.13
N ASP A 51 9.36 -13.29 12.18
CA ASP A 51 10.12 -14.52 12.44
C ASP A 51 11.34 -14.22 13.30
N GLU A 52 11.64 -15.08 14.28
CA GLU A 52 12.72 -14.91 15.25
C GLU A 52 14.12 -14.84 14.60
N ARG A 53 14.27 -15.40 13.41
CA ARG A 53 15.49 -15.36 12.62
C ARG A 53 15.76 -14.01 11.98
N VAL A 54 14.77 -13.13 11.87
CA VAL A 54 14.95 -11.78 11.36
C VAL A 54 15.58 -10.90 12.43
N GLN A 55 16.77 -10.39 12.14
CA GLN A 55 17.44 -9.46 13.05
C GLN A 55 16.84 -8.07 12.95
N THR A 56 16.63 -7.40 14.07
CA THR A 56 16.19 -6.00 14.10
C THR A 56 17.17 -5.14 14.86
N ARG A 57 17.44 -3.93 14.35
CA ARG A 57 18.30 -2.95 15.02
C ARG A 57 17.70 -1.55 14.96
N ALA A 58 17.47 -0.96 16.11
CA ALA A 58 16.99 0.42 16.21
C ALA A 58 18.16 1.42 16.13
N LEU A 59 18.09 2.36 15.20
CA LEU A 59 19.04 3.48 15.09
C LEU A 59 18.67 4.64 16.00
N ALA A 60 17.44 4.70 16.51
CA ALA A 60 16.92 5.67 17.47
C ALA A 60 17.16 7.14 17.05
N ILE A 61 16.82 7.50 15.83
CA ILE A 61 17.05 8.86 15.30
C ILE A 61 16.01 9.87 15.79
N GLY A 62 14.75 9.47 15.91
CA GLY A 62 13.67 10.30 16.46
C GLY A 62 13.19 11.40 15.51
N TYR A 63 12.98 11.11 14.23
CA TYR A 63 12.38 12.09 13.30
C TYR A 63 10.96 12.50 13.69
N GLU A 64 10.22 11.59 14.33
CA GLU A 64 8.85 11.83 14.78
C GLU A 64 8.76 12.73 16.02
N ASP A 65 9.86 12.96 16.74
CA ASP A 65 9.87 13.77 17.98
C ASP A 65 9.43 15.23 17.74
N ASN A 66 9.58 15.72 16.53
CA ASN A 66 9.17 17.07 16.12
C ASN A 66 7.83 17.06 15.36
N ASN A 67 7.04 15.96 15.43
CA ASN A 67 5.70 15.97 14.87
C ASN A 67 4.82 16.92 15.70
N GLY A 68 4.17 17.87 15.04
CA GLY A 68 3.42 18.94 15.73
C GLY A 68 4.21 20.24 15.95
N SER A 69 5.55 20.23 15.89
CA SER A 69 6.37 21.43 15.98
C SER A 69 6.26 22.35 14.77
N SER A 70 6.65 23.62 14.95
CA SER A 70 6.68 24.61 13.88
C SER A 70 7.62 24.21 12.73
N LEU A 71 7.41 24.82 11.55
CA LEU A 71 8.29 24.60 10.40
C LEU A 71 9.73 25.04 10.68
N ALA A 72 9.91 26.13 11.39
CA ALA A 72 11.23 26.66 11.78
C ALA A 72 11.99 25.65 12.65
N ASP A 73 11.30 25.06 13.64
CA ASP A 73 11.85 24.04 14.52
C ASP A 73 12.27 22.79 13.73
N LYS A 74 11.40 22.32 12.80
CA LYS A 74 11.73 21.18 11.91
C LYS A 74 12.95 21.46 11.05
N LEU A 75 13.05 22.64 10.45
CA LEU A 75 14.20 23.03 9.62
C LEU A 75 15.49 23.12 10.43
N LEU A 76 15.44 23.62 11.67
CA LEU A 76 16.60 23.74 12.54
C LEU A 76 17.15 22.38 12.97
N HIS A 77 16.29 21.43 13.36
CA HIS A 77 16.70 20.13 13.91
C HIS A 77 16.97 19.06 12.83
N TYR A 78 16.36 19.16 11.65
CA TYR A 78 16.48 18.15 10.60
C TYR A 78 17.92 17.89 10.14
N PRO A 79 18.80 18.88 9.91
CA PRO A 79 20.19 18.64 9.50
C PRO A 79 20.99 17.84 10.56
N GLY A 80 20.77 18.13 11.85
CA GLY A 80 21.39 17.40 12.96
C GLY A 80 20.96 15.93 13.00
N LYS A 81 19.65 15.68 12.83
CA LYS A 81 19.09 14.31 12.75
C LYS A 81 19.65 13.56 11.53
N GLN A 82 19.77 14.22 10.37
CA GLN A 82 20.36 13.61 9.17
C GLN A 82 21.85 13.26 9.36
N ARG A 83 22.64 14.08 10.05
CA ARG A 83 24.04 13.78 10.38
C ARG A 83 24.16 12.58 11.32
N ARG A 84 23.33 12.52 12.37
CA ARG A 84 23.29 11.36 13.29
C ARG A 84 22.86 10.11 12.56
N HIS A 85 21.82 10.20 11.73
CA HIS A 85 21.32 9.07 10.93
C HIS A 85 22.41 8.53 10.00
N ARG A 86 23.09 9.42 9.25
CA ARG A 86 24.18 9.02 8.38
C ARG A 86 25.28 8.23 9.14
N LYS A 87 25.74 8.74 10.28
CA LYS A 87 26.77 8.07 11.10
C LYS A 87 26.29 6.72 11.63
N ALA A 88 25.05 6.64 12.15
CA ALA A 88 24.50 5.39 12.67
C ALA A 88 24.28 4.36 11.57
N LEU A 89 23.78 4.79 10.42
CA LEU A 89 23.57 3.94 9.25
C LEU A 89 24.89 3.42 8.68
N GLU A 90 25.90 4.29 8.51
CA GLU A 90 27.23 3.92 8.03
C GLU A 90 27.89 2.91 8.99
N LYS A 91 27.84 3.15 10.30
CA LYS A 91 28.34 2.21 11.32
C LYS A 91 27.64 0.85 11.20
N ALA A 92 26.29 0.84 11.10
CA ALA A 92 25.53 -0.41 11.00
C ALA A 92 25.89 -1.19 9.73
N LEU A 93 26.03 -0.52 8.57
CA LEU A 93 26.40 -1.17 7.31
C LEU A 93 27.82 -1.74 7.33
N MET A 94 28.78 -1.03 7.91
CA MET A 94 30.17 -1.51 8.04
C MET A 94 30.30 -2.71 9.00
N GLU A 95 29.49 -2.76 10.06
CA GLU A 95 29.47 -3.88 11.02
C GLU A 95 28.77 -5.10 10.45
N LEU A 96 27.60 -4.91 9.83
CA LEU A 96 26.74 -5.99 9.35
C LEU A 96 27.15 -6.54 7.98
N LYS A 97 27.86 -5.75 7.18
CA LYS A 97 28.35 -6.10 5.82
C LYS A 97 27.30 -6.81 4.97
N PRO A 98 26.11 -6.22 4.75
CA PRO A 98 25.10 -6.86 3.92
C PRO A 98 25.54 -6.92 2.45
N ASP A 99 25.09 -7.93 1.73
CA ASP A 99 25.26 -7.99 0.26
C ASP A 99 24.39 -6.92 -0.42
N ILE A 100 23.17 -6.72 0.11
CA ILE A 100 22.17 -5.81 -0.43
C ILE A 100 21.58 -4.96 0.69
N ALA A 101 21.51 -3.64 0.47
CA ALA A 101 20.82 -2.69 1.37
C ALA A 101 19.63 -2.05 0.65
N VAL A 102 18.42 -2.31 1.15
CA VAL A 102 17.15 -1.85 0.60
C VAL A 102 16.64 -0.64 1.39
N SER A 103 16.30 0.44 0.69
CA SER A 103 15.56 1.59 1.24
C SER A 103 14.09 1.46 0.93
N MET A 104 13.23 1.59 1.94
CA MET A 104 11.77 1.67 1.80
C MET A 104 11.30 3.12 1.55
N PHE A 105 12.15 3.94 0.92
CA PHE A 105 11.93 5.37 0.64
C PHE A 105 11.63 6.22 1.89
N CYS A 106 12.32 5.96 2.99
CA CYS A 106 12.22 6.73 4.23
C CYS A 106 13.30 7.83 4.31
N ASN A 107 13.65 8.24 5.52
CA ASN A 107 14.60 9.37 5.72
C ASN A 107 16.05 9.06 5.30
N GLU A 108 16.42 7.78 5.12
CA GLU A 108 17.73 7.32 4.65
C GLU A 108 17.91 7.44 3.12
N VAL A 109 16.85 7.66 2.38
CA VAL A 109 16.85 7.59 0.91
C VAL A 109 17.91 8.46 0.22
N ASN A 110 18.27 9.61 0.82
CA ASN A 110 19.35 10.48 0.32
C ASN A 110 20.73 10.15 0.92
N LEU A 111 20.77 9.31 1.96
CA LEU A 111 21.98 8.94 2.69
C LEU A 111 22.57 7.63 2.14
N LEU A 112 21.72 6.60 2.04
CA LEU A 112 22.11 5.24 1.70
C LEU A 112 22.97 5.13 0.43
N PRO A 113 22.65 5.77 -0.72
CA PRO A 113 23.48 5.65 -1.92
C PRO A 113 24.83 6.36 -1.84
N LYS A 114 25.09 7.12 -0.75
CA LYS A 114 26.37 7.81 -0.53
C LYS A 114 27.34 7.00 0.33
N ILE A 115 26.87 5.94 0.98
CA ILE A 115 27.69 5.10 1.86
C ILE A 115 28.33 4.00 1.03
N LYS A 116 29.67 3.94 1.07
CA LYS A 116 30.50 2.98 0.33
C LYS A 116 30.91 1.82 1.24
N ASP A 117 29.98 0.92 1.52
CA ASP A 117 30.15 -0.26 2.39
C ASP A 117 30.29 -1.57 1.59
N GLY A 118 30.29 -1.49 0.25
CA GLY A 118 30.36 -2.66 -0.63
C GLY A 118 28.99 -3.21 -1.06
N SER A 119 27.93 -2.99 -0.28
CA SER A 119 26.60 -3.54 -0.62
C SER A 119 25.95 -2.88 -1.83
N ARG A 120 25.17 -3.65 -2.56
CA ARG A 120 24.28 -3.12 -3.64
C ARG A 120 23.10 -2.37 -3.03
N LYS A 121 22.79 -1.20 -3.56
CA LYS A 121 21.72 -0.33 -3.05
C LYS A 121 20.46 -0.50 -3.88
N VAL A 122 19.38 -0.92 -3.26
CA VAL A 122 18.05 -1.07 -3.89
C VAL A 122 17.09 -0.07 -3.25
N LEU A 123 16.26 0.55 -4.07
CA LEU A 123 15.19 1.44 -3.62
C LEU A 123 13.84 0.81 -3.95
N GLU A 124 12.96 0.72 -2.97
CA GLU A 124 11.60 0.23 -3.11
C GLU A 124 10.59 1.32 -2.74
N VAL A 125 9.59 1.54 -3.59
CA VAL A 125 8.58 2.60 -3.39
C VAL A 125 7.19 1.99 -3.31
N HIS A 126 6.46 2.32 -2.24
CA HIS A 126 5.10 1.82 -1.96
C HIS A 126 4.01 2.88 -2.19
N PHE A 127 4.29 3.89 -2.97
CA PHE A 127 3.36 4.97 -3.30
C PHE A 127 3.56 5.44 -4.74
N SER A 128 2.51 6.03 -5.32
CA SER A 128 2.57 6.59 -6.68
C SER A 128 3.61 7.72 -6.79
N ARG A 129 4.23 7.83 -7.96
CA ARG A 129 5.11 8.92 -8.37
C ARG A 129 4.56 10.30 -8.02
N PHE A 130 3.25 10.47 -8.09
CA PHE A 130 2.57 11.74 -7.86
C PHE A 130 2.13 11.96 -6.42
N LYS A 131 2.48 11.11 -5.47
CA LYS A 131 2.07 11.23 -4.06
C LYS A 131 2.19 12.66 -3.52
N ARG A 132 3.32 13.34 -3.77
CA ARG A 132 3.51 14.72 -3.28
C ARG A 132 2.58 15.72 -3.95
N LEU A 133 2.25 15.53 -5.24
CA LEU A 133 1.41 16.43 -6.02
C LEU A 133 -0.09 16.20 -5.75
N GLN A 134 -0.46 15.01 -5.31
CA GLN A 134 -1.83 14.61 -5.02
C GLN A 134 -2.38 15.21 -3.72
N TYR A 135 -1.51 15.75 -2.85
CA TYR A 135 -1.95 16.46 -1.64
C TYR A 135 -2.69 17.77 -1.92
N GLY A 136 -2.75 18.25 -3.17
CA GLY A 136 -3.52 19.44 -3.57
C GLY A 136 -3.04 20.75 -2.92
N ARG A 137 -1.80 20.78 -2.42
CA ARG A 137 -1.23 21.98 -1.79
C ARG A 137 -1.14 23.13 -2.79
N LYS A 138 -1.48 24.36 -2.37
CA LYS A 138 -1.46 25.57 -3.19
C LYS A 138 -0.26 26.47 -2.86
N GLY A 139 0.02 27.44 -3.74
CA GLY A 139 1.03 28.48 -3.52
C GLY A 139 2.47 27.93 -3.51
N LEU A 140 3.32 28.48 -2.67
CA LEU A 140 4.74 28.11 -2.54
C LEU A 140 4.95 26.63 -2.23
N TRP A 141 4.02 25.98 -1.56
CA TRP A 141 4.08 24.56 -1.26
C TRP A 141 3.94 23.69 -2.52
N ALA A 142 3.10 24.10 -3.47
CA ALA A 142 2.98 23.39 -4.76
C ALA A 142 4.29 23.45 -5.57
N LEU A 143 5.01 24.60 -5.51
CA LEU A 143 6.32 24.74 -6.15
C LEU A 143 7.38 23.86 -5.49
N THR A 144 7.41 23.82 -4.15
CA THR A 144 8.35 22.94 -3.42
C THR A 144 8.07 21.45 -3.69
N ASP A 145 6.80 21.04 -3.78
CA ASP A 145 6.43 19.67 -4.07
C ASP A 145 6.82 19.28 -5.51
N ARG A 146 6.65 20.17 -6.48
CA ARG A 146 7.14 19.98 -7.86
C ARG A 146 8.66 19.88 -7.92
N PHE A 147 9.37 20.74 -7.21
CA PHE A 147 10.84 20.71 -7.15
C PHE A 147 11.34 19.39 -6.53
N ARG A 148 10.80 19.01 -5.36
CA ARG A 148 11.14 17.74 -4.70
C ARG A 148 10.80 16.53 -5.59
N SER A 149 9.67 16.57 -6.27
CA SER A 149 9.26 15.53 -7.21
C SER A 149 10.27 15.36 -8.35
N ARG A 150 10.87 16.47 -8.87
CA ARG A 150 11.96 16.39 -9.86
C ARG A 150 13.27 15.89 -9.25
N GLN A 151 13.58 16.24 -8.01
CA GLN A 151 14.75 15.71 -7.30
C GLN A 151 14.65 14.20 -7.10
N ASP A 152 13.45 13.67 -6.84
CA ASP A 152 13.23 12.25 -6.66
C ASP A 152 13.67 11.46 -7.93
N ILE A 153 13.44 11.96 -9.14
CA ILE A 153 13.94 11.32 -10.41
C ILE A 153 15.48 11.23 -10.44
N ARG A 154 16.18 12.26 -9.96
CA ARG A 154 17.64 12.23 -9.91
C ARG A 154 18.16 11.30 -8.82
N LEU A 155 17.39 11.19 -7.74
CA LEU A 155 17.72 10.34 -6.60
C LEU A 155 17.62 8.86 -6.96
N VAL A 156 16.53 8.42 -7.59
CA VAL A 156 16.31 7.01 -7.92
C VAL A 156 17.39 6.45 -8.84
N LYS A 157 17.99 7.29 -9.71
CA LYS A 157 19.11 6.91 -10.58
C LYS A 157 20.41 6.57 -9.84
N LYS A 158 20.53 6.91 -8.54
CA LYS A 158 21.72 6.62 -7.72
C LYS A 158 21.72 5.22 -7.11
N TYR A 159 20.61 4.50 -7.24
CA TYR A 159 20.46 3.14 -6.76
C TYR A 159 20.81 2.12 -7.85
N SER A 160 21.30 0.95 -7.47
CA SER A 160 21.59 -0.15 -8.40
C SER A 160 20.30 -0.64 -9.08
N ARG A 161 19.23 -0.68 -8.32
CA ARG A 161 17.87 -0.95 -8.82
C ARG A 161 16.86 -0.08 -8.08
N PHE A 162 15.85 0.32 -8.83
CA PHE A 162 14.68 1.06 -8.33
C PHE A 162 13.42 0.27 -8.64
N VAL A 163 12.69 -0.12 -7.59
CA VAL A 163 11.50 -0.97 -7.69
C VAL A 163 10.25 -0.15 -7.44
N VAL A 164 9.32 -0.23 -8.37
CA VAL A 164 7.96 0.32 -8.29
C VAL A 164 6.94 -0.81 -8.37
N LEU A 165 5.68 -0.53 -8.02
CA LEU A 165 4.67 -1.58 -7.84
C LEU A 165 3.87 -1.89 -9.10
N THR A 166 3.82 -0.97 -10.10
CA THR A 166 2.98 -1.08 -11.29
C THR A 166 3.70 -0.65 -12.55
N GLU A 167 3.33 -1.21 -13.70
CA GLU A 167 3.84 -0.75 -15.00
C GLU A 167 3.38 0.70 -15.27
N GLU A 168 2.17 1.05 -14.85
CA GLU A 168 1.66 2.43 -14.96
C GLU A 168 2.56 3.42 -14.20
N ASP A 169 2.91 3.14 -12.93
CA ASP A 169 3.79 4.04 -12.16
C ASP A 169 5.20 4.12 -12.75
N LYS A 170 5.72 3.03 -13.31
CA LYS A 170 6.99 3.01 -14.05
C LYS A 170 6.98 4.03 -15.20
N THR A 171 5.87 4.13 -15.96
CA THR A 171 5.78 5.13 -17.04
C THR A 171 5.88 6.56 -16.52
N TYR A 172 5.36 6.83 -15.34
CA TYR A 172 5.41 8.15 -14.69
C TYR A 172 6.80 8.53 -14.17
N TRP A 173 7.63 7.55 -13.82
CA TRP A 173 9.03 7.80 -13.46
C TRP A 173 9.92 8.04 -14.68
N GLY A 174 9.48 7.63 -15.86
CA GLY A 174 10.24 7.70 -17.11
C GLY A 174 11.40 6.69 -17.13
N ASP A 175 12.21 6.76 -18.17
CA ASP A 175 13.38 5.90 -18.27
C ASP A 175 14.48 6.33 -17.29
N THR A 176 14.67 5.54 -16.27
CA THR A 176 15.75 5.71 -15.28
C THR A 176 16.91 4.73 -15.50
N GLY A 177 16.77 3.77 -16.42
CA GLY A 177 17.74 2.71 -16.72
C GLY A 177 17.77 1.57 -15.70
N ASN A 178 17.42 1.84 -14.44
CA ASN A 178 17.52 0.90 -13.32
C ASN A 178 16.15 0.48 -12.73
N ILE A 179 15.04 0.95 -13.31
CA ILE A 179 13.69 0.70 -12.80
C ILE A 179 13.23 -0.73 -13.10
N ARG A 180 12.56 -1.34 -12.13
CA ARG A 180 11.90 -2.65 -12.23
C ARG A 180 10.53 -2.57 -11.62
N VAL A 181 9.62 -3.40 -12.12
CA VAL A 181 8.26 -3.54 -11.56
C VAL A 181 8.17 -4.85 -10.80
N ILE A 182 8.00 -4.75 -9.49
CA ILE A 182 7.70 -5.89 -8.62
C ILE A 182 6.58 -5.44 -7.69
N PRO A 183 5.36 -5.96 -7.87
CA PRO A 183 4.23 -5.61 -7.03
C PRO A 183 4.37 -6.20 -5.62
N ASN A 184 3.50 -5.76 -4.72
CA ASN A 184 3.40 -6.35 -3.40
C ASN A 184 2.74 -7.73 -3.47
N PRO A 185 3.16 -8.70 -2.63
CA PRO A 185 2.45 -9.95 -2.46
C PRO A 185 1.11 -9.73 -1.75
N VAL A 186 0.14 -10.59 -2.02
CA VAL A 186 -1.06 -10.70 -1.20
C VAL A 186 -0.74 -11.52 0.06
N HIS A 187 -1.23 -11.03 1.19
CA HIS A 187 -0.98 -11.68 2.48
C HIS A 187 -1.85 -12.93 2.71
N PHE A 188 -3.05 -12.97 2.11
CA PHE A 188 -4.03 -14.04 2.34
C PHE A 188 -3.92 -15.14 1.28
N GLU A 189 -3.98 -16.38 1.74
CA GLU A 189 -4.04 -17.57 0.90
C GLU A 189 -5.17 -18.48 1.37
N PRO A 190 -6.45 -18.08 1.19
CA PRO A 190 -7.59 -18.89 1.60
C PRO A 190 -7.68 -20.19 0.78
N ALA A 191 -8.09 -21.27 1.43
CA ALA A 191 -8.23 -22.59 0.79
C ALA A 191 -9.37 -22.63 -0.26
N ALA A 192 -10.36 -21.75 -0.13
CA ALA A 192 -11.50 -21.65 -1.03
C ALA A 192 -11.97 -20.20 -1.17
N PRO A 193 -12.61 -19.83 -2.29
CA PRO A 193 -13.18 -18.51 -2.47
C PRO A 193 -14.39 -18.28 -1.55
N ALA A 194 -14.72 -17.00 -1.31
CA ALA A 194 -15.91 -16.57 -0.59
C ALA A 194 -17.20 -17.03 -1.32
N PRO A 195 -18.28 -17.35 -0.58
CA PRO A 195 -19.54 -17.87 -1.15
C PRO A 195 -20.32 -16.81 -1.94
N LEU A 196 -20.10 -15.50 -1.68
CA LEU A 196 -20.71 -14.35 -2.36
C LEU A 196 -22.23 -14.22 -2.21
N ASP A 197 -22.81 -14.74 -1.12
CA ASP A 197 -24.26 -14.82 -0.86
C ASP A 197 -24.76 -13.91 0.27
N THR A 198 -23.87 -13.16 0.91
CA THR A 198 -24.18 -12.38 2.13
C THR A 198 -24.89 -11.06 1.88
N LYS A 199 -25.12 -10.67 0.62
CA LYS A 199 -25.66 -9.36 0.22
C LYS A 199 -24.92 -8.17 0.85
N THR A 200 -23.58 -8.29 0.94
CA THR A 200 -22.73 -7.30 1.57
C THR A 200 -21.70 -6.77 0.57
N VAL A 201 -21.71 -5.45 0.37
CA VAL A 201 -20.65 -4.71 -0.29
C VAL A 201 -19.72 -4.18 0.81
N ILE A 202 -18.41 -4.41 0.69
CA ILE A 202 -17.44 -3.83 1.62
C ILE A 202 -16.53 -2.82 0.91
N ALA A 203 -16.12 -1.79 1.66
CA ALA A 203 -15.01 -0.93 1.27
C ALA A 203 -14.05 -0.82 2.45
N VAL A 204 -12.79 -1.19 2.22
CA VAL A 204 -11.77 -1.27 3.27
C VAL A 204 -10.74 -0.17 3.10
N GLY A 205 -10.45 0.57 4.17
CA GLY A 205 -9.39 1.57 4.15
C GLY A 205 -9.57 2.72 5.13
N ARG A 206 -8.54 3.57 5.17
CA ARG A 206 -8.58 4.76 6.02
C ARG A 206 -9.69 5.71 5.57
N TYR A 207 -10.44 6.28 6.49
CA TYR A 207 -11.42 7.33 6.21
C TYR A 207 -10.71 8.65 5.95
N SER A 208 -10.27 8.83 4.72
CA SER A 208 -9.44 9.96 4.29
C SER A 208 -9.87 10.46 2.91
N HIS A 209 -9.47 11.67 2.58
CA HIS A 209 -9.72 12.24 1.24
C HIS A 209 -9.24 11.34 0.09
N GLN A 210 -8.10 10.65 0.29
CA GLN A 210 -7.56 9.74 -0.72
C GLN A 210 -8.54 8.63 -1.08
N LYS A 211 -9.19 8.02 -0.09
CA LYS A 211 -10.08 6.87 -0.28
C LYS A 211 -11.44 7.23 -0.87
N GLY A 212 -11.86 8.50 -0.80
CA GLY A 212 -13.05 8.99 -1.47
C GLY A 212 -14.35 8.30 -1.08
N LEU A 213 -14.47 7.83 0.18
CA LEU A 213 -15.62 7.05 0.64
C LEU A 213 -16.94 7.84 0.58
N GLU A 214 -16.88 9.15 0.62
CA GLU A 214 -18.04 10.03 0.41
C GLU A 214 -18.63 9.87 -1.00
N ARG A 215 -17.80 9.57 -2.00
CA ARG A 215 -18.24 9.28 -3.38
C ARG A 215 -18.94 7.92 -3.44
N LEU A 216 -18.43 6.93 -2.70
CA LEU A 216 -19.07 5.62 -2.62
C LEU A 216 -20.43 5.70 -1.92
N ILE A 217 -20.57 6.49 -0.85
CA ILE A 217 -21.86 6.72 -0.19
C ILE A 217 -22.83 7.40 -1.17
N SER A 218 -22.36 8.37 -1.98
CA SER A 218 -23.18 9.02 -3.00
C SER A 218 -23.64 8.04 -4.08
N ALA A 219 -22.77 7.17 -4.58
CA ALA A 219 -23.15 6.09 -5.51
C ALA A 219 -24.14 5.12 -4.87
N TRP A 220 -23.91 4.73 -3.60
CA TRP A 220 -24.80 3.83 -2.87
C TRP A 220 -26.20 4.39 -2.66
N ALA A 221 -26.35 5.71 -2.55
CA ALA A 221 -27.65 6.36 -2.46
C ALA A 221 -28.53 6.10 -3.69
N MET A 222 -27.91 5.91 -4.86
CA MET A 222 -28.59 5.69 -6.14
C MET A 222 -28.91 4.22 -6.42
N VAL A 223 -28.22 3.28 -5.77
CA VAL A 223 -28.38 1.83 -5.96
C VAL A 223 -29.70 1.34 -5.38
N LYS A 224 -30.41 0.46 -6.10
CA LYS A 224 -31.54 -0.31 -5.60
C LYS A 224 -31.03 -1.41 -4.66
N LYS A 225 -31.22 -1.23 -3.36
CA LYS A 225 -30.53 -2.03 -2.33
C LYS A 225 -31.03 -3.47 -2.20
N ASN A 226 -32.32 -3.74 -2.39
CA ASN A 226 -32.92 -5.10 -2.35
C ASN A 226 -32.42 -5.96 -1.16
N GLY A 227 -32.25 -5.35 0.02
CA GLY A 227 -31.71 -5.97 1.22
C GLY A 227 -30.18 -6.04 1.29
N TRP A 228 -29.44 -5.44 0.35
CA TRP A 228 -28.00 -5.29 0.39
C TRP A 228 -27.55 -4.20 1.36
N ARG A 229 -26.35 -4.38 1.91
CA ARG A 229 -25.73 -3.43 2.84
C ARG A 229 -24.34 -3.03 2.35
N LEU A 230 -23.97 -1.80 2.61
CA LEU A 230 -22.61 -1.29 2.44
C LEU A 230 -21.92 -1.21 3.80
N TRP A 231 -20.80 -1.90 3.94
CA TRP A 231 -19.99 -1.84 5.15
C TRP A 231 -18.64 -1.18 4.85
N LEU A 232 -18.40 0.00 5.42
CA LEU A 232 -17.14 0.71 5.36
C LEU A 232 -16.28 0.25 6.53
N VAL A 233 -15.17 -0.44 6.25
CA VAL A 233 -14.27 -1.03 7.24
C VAL A 233 -13.02 -0.19 7.37
N GLY A 234 -12.83 0.43 8.54
CA GLY A 234 -11.68 1.30 8.79
C GLY A 234 -11.98 2.44 9.73
N ASP A 235 -11.06 3.40 9.79
CA ASP A 235 -11.18 4.62 10.56
C ASP A 235 -10.34 5.75 9.95
N GLY A 236 -10.53 6.98 10.39
CA GLY A 236 -9.74 8.12 9.95
C GLY A 236 -10.40 9.47 10.16
N GLU A 237 -9.70 10.50 9.67
CA GLU A 237 -10.04 11.90 9.87
C GLU A 237 -11.40 12.32 9.31
N ASN A 238 -11.94 11.59 8.35
CA ASN A 238 -13.24 11.92 7.71
C ASN A 238 -14.42 11.17 8.33
N ARG A 239 -14.26 10.46 9.45
CA ARG A 239 -15.36 9.67 10.07
C ARG A 239 -16.62 10.50 10.28
N GLU A 240 -16.51 11.65 10.94
CA GLU A 240 -17.64 12.54 11.25
C GLU A 240 -18.34 13.03 9.96
N GLN A 241 -17.57 13.37 8.93
CA GLN A 241 -18.12 13.76 7.63
C GLN A 241 -18.95 12.65 7.00
N LEU A 242 -18.46 11.39 7.05
CA LEU A 242 -19.16 10.24 6.49
C LEU A 242 -20.43 9.91 7.31
N GLU A 243 -20.37 10.00 8.64
CA GLU A 243 -21.54 9.82 9.53
C GLU A 243 -22.64 10.86 9.20
N ASN A 244 -22.26 12.11 9.06
CA ASN A 244 -23.19 13.18 8.68
C ASN A 244 -23.78 12.95 7.28
N GLN A 245 -23.00 12.52 6.29
CA GLN A 245 -23.49 12.21 4.95
C GLN A 245 -24.50 11.06 4.99
N ILE A 246 -24.20 9.96 5.66
CA ILE A 246 -25.13 8.82 5.82
C ILE A 246 -26.47 9.27 6.43
N LYS A 247 -26.40 10.12 7.46
CA LYS A 247 -27.60 10.66 8.11
C LYS A 247 -28.42 11.56 7.18
N THR A 248 -27.79 12.48 6.50
CA THR A 248 -28.47 13.45 5.61
C THR A 248 -29.04 12.82 4.35
N THR A 249 -28.47 11.68 3.91
CA THR A 249 -28.98 10.92 2.76
C THR A 249 -29.94 9.79 3.13
N GLY A 250 -30.27 9.60 4.42
CA GLY A 250 -31.21 8.59 4.88
C GLY A 250 -30.73 7.14 4.70
N LEU A 251 -29.41 6.92 4.78
CA LEU A 251 -28.80 5.59 4.51
C LEU A 251 -28.45 4.78 5.75
N GLN A 252 -28.91 5.18 6.94
CA GLN A 252 -28.54 4.56 8.24
C GLN A 252 -28.85 3.06 8.30
N ASP A 253 -29.92 2.61 7.65
CA ASP A 253 -30.33 1.21 7.65
C ASP A 253 -29.52 0.33 6.68
N SER A 254 -28.83 0.95 5.70
CA SER A 254 -28.12 0.22 4.65
C SER A 254 -26.61 0.46 4.61
N VAL A 255 -26.08 1.46 5.33
CA VAL A 255 -24.66 1.78 5.41
C VAL A 255 -24.17 1.68 6.85
N ARG A 256 -23.15 0.85 7.08
CA ARG A 256 -22.47 0.72 8.37
C ARG A 256 -21.05 1.29 8.28
N LEU A 257 -20.69 2.15 9.23
CA LEU A 257 -19.31 2.52 9.49
C LEU A 257 -18.71 1.56 10.53
N GLY A 258 -17.69 0.81 10.13
CA GLY A 258 -16.93 -0.06 10.99
C GLY A 258 -15.79 0.65 11.70
N ARG A 259 -14.93 -0.15 12.32
CA ARG A 259 -13.61 0.23 12.84
C ARG A 259 -12.55 -0.59 12.10
N VAL A 260 -11.29 -0.38 12.47
CA VAL A 260 -10.21 -1.27 12.04
C VAL A 260 -10.43 -2.63 12.70
N GLU A 261 -10.56 -3.66 11.91
CA GLU A 261 -10.78 -5.03 12.36
C GLU A 261 -9.47 -5.82 12.30
N SER A 262 -9.28 -6.72 13.24
CA SER A 262 -8.12 -7.62 13.28
C SER A 262 -8.27 -8.84 12.38
N ASP A 263 -9.49 -9.36 12.24
CA ASP A 263 -9.82 -10.50 11.38
C ASP A 263 -10.36 -10.06 10.03
N MET A 264 -9.46 -9.57 9.19
CA MET A 264 -9.81 -9.18 7.82
C MET A 264 -10.20 -10.37 6.94
N ALA A 265 -9.72 -11.58 7.24
CA ALA A 265 -10.08 -12.78 6.49
C ALA A 265 -11.59 -13.05 6.56
N SER A 266 -12.17 -13.02 7.76
CA SER A 266 -13.61 -13.18 7.95
C SER A 266 -14.42 -12.09 7.25
N ILE A 267 -13.90 -10.87 7.18
CA ILE A 267 -14.55 -9.75 6.47
C ILE A 267 -14.62 -10.01 4.97
N TYR A 268 -13.52 -10.43 4.36
CA TYR A 268 -13.52 -10.78 2.92
C TYR A 268 -14.36 -12.03 2.63
N MET A 269 -14.31 -13.05 3.48
CA MET A 269 -15.16 -14.24 3.37
C MET A 269 -16.65 -13.92 3.49
N GLY A 270 -17.01 -12.92 4.30
CA GLY A 270 -18.37 -12.42 4.46
C GLY A 270 -18.78 -11.35 3.45
N ALA A 271 -17.96 -11.05 2.45
CA ALA A 271 -18.28 -10.07 1.43
C ALA A 271 -18.78 -10.71 0.13
N SER A 272 -19.68 -10.03 -0.57
CA SER A 272 -20.12 -10.42 -1.91
C SER A 272 -19.55 -9.52 -3.02
N ILE A 273 -19.17 -8.28 -2.69
CA ILE A 273 -18.54 -7.31 -3.59
C ILE A 273 -17.57 -6.46 -2.77
N VAL A 274 -16.40 -6.16 -3.33
CA VAL A 274 -15.49 -5.12 -2.80
C VAL A 274 -15.60 -3.87 -3.67
N ALA A 275 -15.83 -2.72 -3.03
CA ALA A 275 -15.89 -1.43 -3.71
C ALA A 275 -14.65 -0.58 -3.38
N LEU A 276 -14.06 0.08 -4.40
CA LEU A 276 -12.97 1.04 -4.23
C LEU A 276 -13.31 2.37 -4.93
N SER A 277 -13.40 3.43 -4.14
CA SER A 277 -13.74 4.78 -4.62
C SER A 277 -12.57 5.77 -4.53
N SER A 278 -11.34 5.25 -4.44
CA SER A 278 -10.13 6.05 -4.24
C SER A 278 -9.88 7.03 -5.37
N ARG A 279 -9.34 8.20 -5.03
CA ARG A 279 -8.88 9.21 -5.98
C ARG A 279 -7.53 8.86 -6.60
N TYR A 280 -6.72 8.14 -5.86
CA TYR A 280 -5.39 7.65 -6.29
C TYR A 280 -4.90 6.57 -5.34
N GLU A 281 -4.05 5.69 -5.89
CA GLU A 281 -3.41 4.60 -5.13
C GLU A 281 -1.92 4.50 -5.49
N GLY A 282 -1.20 3.61 -4.82
CA GLY A 282 0.10 3.12 -5.26
C GLY A 282 -0.05 1.73 -5.87
N LEU A 283 -0.49 0.79 -5.05
CA LEU A 283 -1.03 -0.51 -5.41
C LEU A 283 -2.09 -0.82 -4.33
N PRO A 284 -3.39 -0.83 -4.66
CA PRO A 284 -4.43 -1.01 -3.65
C PRO A 284 -4.48 -2.45 -3.14
N MET A 285 -3.84 -2.70 -1.98
CA MET A 285 -3.79 -4.03 -1.36
C MET A 285 -5.16 -4.66 -1.18
N VAL A 286 -6.16 -3.85 -0.86
CA VAL A 286 -7.56 -4.31 -0.70
C VAL A 286 -8.13 -4.98 -1.96
N LEU A 287 -7.65 -4.62 -3.16
CA LEU A 287 -8.04 -5.28 -4.40
C LEU A 287 -7.32 -6.61 -4.59
N LEU A 288 -6.05 -6.71 -4.19
CA LEU A 288 -5.32 -7.98 -4.17
C LEU A 288 -5.97 -8.96 -3.18
N GLU A 289 -6.29 -8.45 -2.00
CA GLU A 289 -6.97 -9.20 -0.95
C GLU A 289 -8.36 -9.67 -1.41
N ALA A 290 -9.17 -8.79 -2.01
CA ALA A 290 -10.45 -9.16 -2.60
C ALA A 290 -10.33 -10.30 -3.62
N GLN A 291 -9.35 -10.20 -4.52
CA GLN A 291 -9.11 -11.26 -5.50
C GLN A 291 -8.66 -12.57 -4.86
N ALA A 292 -7.81 -12.53 -3.82
CA ALA A 292 -7.39 -13.72 -3.09
C ALA A 292 -8.58 -14.48 -2.47
N PHE A 293 -9.60 -13.76 -2.01
CA PHE A 293 -10.84 -14.36 -1.51
C PHE A 293 -11.89 -14.62 -2.61
N GLY A 294 -11.57 -14.37 -3.87
CA GLY A 294 -12.53 -14.54 -4.97
C GLY A 294 -13.72 -13.59 -4.88
N VAL A 295 -13.56 -12.41 -4.27
CA VAL A 295 -14.59 -11.39 -4.20
C VAL A 295 -14.44 -10.43 -5.38
N PRO A 296 -15.46 -10.31 -6.26
CA PRO A 296 -15.39 -9.41 -7.40
C PRO A 296 -15.35 -7.96 -6.94
N VAL A 297 -14.66 -7.15 -7.73
CA VAL A 297 -14.39 -5.75 -7.43
C VAL A 297 -15.24 -4.81 -8.28
N VAL A 298 -15.74 -3.72 -7.69
CA VAL A 298 -16.21 -2.54 -8.41
C VAL A 298 -15.33 -1.36 -8.00
N SER A 299 -14.62 -0.76 -8.95
CA SER A 299 -13.62 0.25 -8.62
C SER A 299 -13.61 1.41 -9.62
N PHE A 300 -13.36 2.62 -9.12
CA PHE A 300 -12.81 3.64 -9.99
C PHE A 300 -11.47 3.19 -10.56
N ASP A 301 -11.27 3.46 -11.84
CA ASP A 301 -9.98 3.29 -12.53
C ASP A 301 -9.09 4.51 -12.25
N CYS A 302 -8.79 4.73 -10.96
CA CYS A 302 -7.92 5.81 -10.53
C CYS A 302 -6.46 5.51 -10.84
N LYS A 303 -5.63 6.56 -10.86
CA LYS A 303 -4.18 6.43 -11.13
C LYS A 303 -3.53 5.47 -10.15
N CYS A 304 -2.73 4.59 -10.73
CA CYS A 304 -1.91 3.52 -10.18
C CYS A 304 -2.72 2.40 -9.48
N GLY A 305 -2.71 1.25 -10.11
CA GLY A 305 -3.02 -0.02 -9.50
C GLY A 305 -4.33 -0.69 -9.84
N PRO A 306 -5.52 -0.08 -9.87
CA PRO A 306 -6.75 -0.82 -10.12
C PRO A 306 -6.71 -1.66 -11.41
N ARG A 307 -6.33 -1.08 -12.54
CA ARG A 307 -6.23 -1.79 -13.84
C ARG A 307 -5.10 -2.83 -13.92
N GLU A 308 -4.12 -2.78 -13.03
CA GLU A 308 -3.08 -3.81 -12.92
C GLU A 308 -3.60 -5.08 -12.24
N ILE A 309 -4.56 -4.90 -11.33
CA ILE A 309 -5.10 -5.96 -10.48
C ILE A 309 -6.38 -6.52 -11.08
N VAL A 310 -7.31 -5.65 -11.43
CA VAL A 310 -8.65 -6.00 -11.91
C VAL A 310 -8.64 -6.11 -13.43
N LYS A 311 -9.03 -7.27 -13.94
CA LYS A 311 -9.34 -7.46 -15.36
C LYS A 311 -10.79 -7.05 -15.56
N ASP A 312 -11.00 -5.87 -16.17
CA ASP A 312 -12.33 -5.31 -16.39
C ASP A 312 -13.26 -6.29 -17.13
N GLY A 313 -14.48 -6.44 -16.64
CA GLY A 313 -15.47 -7.39 -17.16
C GLY A 313 -15.21 -8.86 -16.84
N GLN A 314 -14.03 -9.22 -16.25
CA GLN A 314 -13.66 -10.61 -15.96
C GLN A 314 -13.51 -10.89 -14.46
N THR A 315 -12.78 -10.05 -13.71
CA THR A 315 -12.55 -10.22 -12.27
C THR A 315 -13.19 -9.11 -11.44
N GLY A 316 -13.87 -8.18 -12.11
CA GLY A 316 -14.54 -7.03 -11.53
C GLY A 316 -14.93 -6.04 -12.62
N ILE A 317 -15.39 -4.86 -12.22
CA ILE A 317 -15.79 -3.78 -13.11
C ILE A 317 -14.99 -2.52 -12.76
N LEU A 318 -14.31 -1.94 -13.75
CA LEU A 318 -13.63 -0.67 -13.64
C LEU A 318 -14.48 0.42 -14.30
N VAL A 319 -14.64 1.54 -13.60
CA VAL A 319 -15.39 2.71 -14.11
C VAL A 319 -14.49 3.95 -14.07
N PRO A 320 -14.76 4.98 -14.89
CA PRO A 320 -13.95 6.20 -14.91
C PRO A 320 -13.82 6.84 -13.52
N GLU A 321 -12.63 7.32 -13.18
CA GLU A 321 -12.38 7.97 -11.88
C GLU A 321 -13.29 9.18 -11.69
N GLY A 322 -14.06 9.17 -10.58
CA GLY A 322 -14.99 10.24 -10.23
C GLY A 322 -16.39 10.13 -10.84
N ASP A 323 -16.64 9.19 -11.73
CA ASP A 323 -17.98 8.94 -12.30
C ASP A 323 -18.85 8.14 -11.32
N ILE A 324 -19.61 8.88 -10.51
CA ILE A 324 -20.45 8.31 -9.45
C ILE A 324 -21.61 7.50 -10.04
N ASP A 325 -22.19 7.94 -11.15
CA ASP A 325 -23.30 7.25 -11.82
C ASP A 325 -22.82 5.89 -12.37
N ALA A 326 -21.65 5.86 -13.01
CA ALA A 326 -21.06 4.62 -13.48
C ALA A 326 -20.72 3.67 -12.33
N LEU A 327 -20.23 4.20 -11.18
CA LEU A 327 -19.96 3.39 -10.00
C LEU A 327 -21.23 2.77 -9.43
N ALA A 328 -22.33 3.54 -9.36
CA ALA A 328 -23.63 3.07 -8.92
C ALA A 328 -24.17 1.97 -9.85
N GLY A 329 -24.16 2.20 -11.16
CA GLY A 329 -24.61 1.21 -12.15
C GLY A 329 -23.78 -0.08 -12.13
N ALA A 330 -22.46 0.01 -11.94
CA ALA A 330 -21.60 -1.17 -11.80
C ALA A 330 -21.91 -1.98 -10.54
N LEU A 331 -22.17 -1.32 -9.40
CA LEU A 331 -22.62 -1.97 -8.16
C LEU A 331 -23.97 -2.65 -8.39
N GLU A 332 -24.95 -1.95 -8.96
CA GLU A 332 -26.30 -2.48 -9.24
C GLU A 332 -26.24 -3.70 -10.16
N ARG A 333 -25.41 -3.67 -11.20
CA ARG A 333 -25.18 -4.80 -12.12
C ARG A 333 -24.73 -6.07 -11.39
N LEU A 334 -23.80 -5.96 -10.42
CA LEU A 334 -23.34 -7.11 -9.65
C LEU A 334 -24.31 -7.51 -8.54
N ILE A 335 -25.07 -6.58 -8.00
CA ILE A 335 -26.13 -6.83 -7.02
C ILE A 335 -27.24 -7.67 -7.64
N GLU A 336 -27.68 -7.31 -8.83
CA GLU A 336 -28.83 -7.94 -9.51
C GLU A 336 -28.46 -9.23 -10.23
N ASN A 337 -27.18 -9.44 -10.59
CA ASN A 337 -26.75 -10.61 -11.37
C ASN A 337 -25.85 -11.55 -10.55
N ASP A 338 -26.44 -12.52 -9.85
CA ASP A 338 -25.73 -13.51 -9.04
C ASP A 338 -24.77 -14.38 -9.87
N ALA A 339 -25.18 -14.79 -11.07
CA ALA A 339 -24.35 -15.61 -11.95
C ALA A 339 -23.07 -14.88 -12.37
N LEU A 340 -23.20 -13.62 -12.81
CA LEU A 340 -22.06 -12.79 -13.18
C LEU A 340 -21.13 -12.54 -11.98
N ARG A 341 -21.70 -12.23 -10.82
CA ARG A 341 -20.95 -11.99 -9.58
C ARG A 341 -20.12 -13.21 -9.21
N LYS A 342 -20.71 -14.39 -9.23
CA LYS A 342 -20.02 -15.67 -8.93
C LYS A 342 -18.98 -16.04 -9.99
N GLU A 343 -19.25 -15.78 -11.28
CA GLU A 343 -18.28 -15.98 -12.35
C GLU A 343 -17.05 -15.07 -12.16
N MET A 344 -17.27 -13.78 -11.95
CA MET A 344 -16.18 -12.83 -11.68
C MET A 344 -15.40 -13.22 -10.43
N GLY A 345 -16.06 -13.70 -9.39
CA GLY A 345 -15.42 -14.20 -8.17
C GLY A 345 -14.48 -15.37 -8.42
N ARG A 346 -14.92 -16.40 -9.18
CA ARG A 346 -14.06 -17.52 -9.58
C ARG A 346 -12.86 -17.07 -10.41
N ASN A 347 -13.06 -16.12 -11.30
CA ASN A 347 -11.99 -15.55 -12.12
C ASN A 347 -11.01 -14.75 -11.27
N ALA A 348 -11.51 -13.97 -10.30
CA ALA A 348 -10.71 -13.21 -9.35
C ALA A 348 -9.81 -14.14 -8.51
N PHE A 349 -10.37 -15.22 -7.96
CA PHE A 349 -9.64 -16.21 -7.17
C PHE A 349 -8.48 -16.83 -7.96
N ARG A 350 -8.72 -17.25 -9.22
CA ARG A 350 -7.67 -17.76 -10.10
C ARG A 350 -6.63 -16.70 -10.48
N ASN A 351 -7.06 -15.46 -10.71
CA ASN A 351 -6.14 -14.36 -11.04
C ASN A 351 -5.23 -13.99 -9.86
N ALA A 352 -5.63 -14.28 -8.62
CA ALA A 352 -4.86 -13.98 -7.42
C ALA A 352 -3.56 -14.80 -7.30
N GLU A 353 -3.44 -15.95 -7.94
CA GLU A 353 -2.25 -16.80 -7.86
C GLU A 353 -0.94 -16.08 -8.21
N LYS A 354 -1.00 -15.19 -9.21
CA LYS A 354 0.18 -14.40 -9.64
C LYS A 354 0.66 -13.38 -8.59
N TRP A 355 -0.16 -13.12 -7.55
CA TRP A 355 0.13 -12.18 -6.47
C TRP A 355 0.51 -12.89 -5.16
N ARG A 356 0.53 -14.23 -5.14
CA ARG A 356 0.95 -15.01 -3.98
C ARG A 356 2.38 -14.66 -3.58
N THR A 357 2.68 -14.82 -2.32
CA THR A 357 3.98 -14.47 -1.76
C THR A 357 5.13 -15.13 -2.51
N ASP A 358 5.05 -16.43 -2.80
CA ASP A 358 6.11 -17.14 -3.53
C ASP A 358 6.35 -16.55 -4.93
N ALA A 359 5.29 -16.31 -5.71
CA ALA A 359 5.40 -15.76 -7.06
C ALA A 359 6.01 -14.36 -7.11
N ILE A 360 5.78 -13.55 -6.07
CA ILE A 360 6.36 -12.21 -5.97
C ILE A 360 7.80 -12.30 -5.44
N MET A 361 8.06 -13.17 -4.48
CA MET A 361 9.39 -13.33 -3.90
C MET A 361 10.40 -13.96 -4.88
N GLU A 362 9.97 -14.81 -5.78
CA GLU A 362 10.79 -15.27 -6.92
C GLU A 362 11.30 -14.11 -7.76
N LYS A 363 10.47 -13.09 -8.04
CA LYS A 363 10.90 -11.88 -8.75
C LYS A 363 11.95 -11.09 -7.95
N TRP A 364 11.79 -11.01 -6.63
CA TRP A 364 12.74 -10.35 -5.75
C TRP A 364 14.08 -11.10 -5.69
N THR A 365 14.07 -12.42 -5.51
CA THR A 365 15.30 -13.22 -5.45
C THR A 365 16.04 -13.20 -6.77
N LYS A 366 15.33 -13.21 -7.91
CA LYS A 366 15.91 -13.01 -9.23
C LYS A 366 16.59 -11.64 -9.33
N LEU A 367 15.91 -10.55 -8.93
CA LEU A 367 16.47 -9.20 -8.94
C LEU A 367 17.73 -9.12 -8.05
N PHE A 368 17.72 -9.75 -6.88
CA PHE A 368 18.87 -9.78 -5.97
C PHE A 368 20.06 -10.51 -6.59
N SER A 369 19.84 -11.64 -7.23
CA SER A 369 20.89 -12.40 -7.94
C SER A 369 21.47 -11.64 -9.16
N GLU A 370 20.63 -10.86 -9.87
CA GLU A 370 21.08 -10.08 -11.04
C GLU A 370 22.01 -8.90 -10.69
N ILE A 371 22.03 -8.46 -9.44
CA ILE A 371 22.79 -7.26 -9.05
C ILE A 371 24.06 -7.56 -8.26
N LEU A 372 24.25 -8.80 -7.81
CA LEU A 372 25.48 -9.27 -7.15
C LEU A 372 26.54 -9.66 -8.17
#